data_8f38734bcf0a4a4c7a0207486bb20415
#
_entry.id   8f38734bcf0a4a4c7a0207486bb20415
#
_cell.length_a   1.000
_cell.length_b   1.000
_cell.length_c   1.000
_cell.angle_alpha   90.00
_cell.angle_beta   90.00
_cell.angle_gamma   90.00
#
_symmetry.space_group_name_H-M   'P 1'
#
loop_
_entity.id
_entity.type
_entity.pdbx_description
1 polymer ?
#
loop_
_entity_poly.entity_id
_entity_poly.type
_entity_poly.pdbx_seq_one_letter_code
_entity_poly.pdbx_strand_id
1 'polypeptide(L)'
;MTMTRRSALGGLAALALPLPATAAVKGSDTLGGIAAARGIRFGSTLGLRNFEDPAYRALNARECALVVPETEMKWGATRPDARTFDFRAADRIVDWATRNGLGVRGHTLLWHSERWMPDWVKQHDFGSNPRAEAERLLTDHVRTVAGRYAPRVDSFDVVNEAIDSDTGLLRETALSKPIGAEAVIDIAFRTARDAAPRAQLVYNDYMGWRSDEAVHRTAVLKLLEALKKRGTPVDALGVQSHLGSKYSDSPTGLGSLDERAWRTFLDEVTGMGLDLLVTELDVHDNPLPGDIRRRDADVAAHTRAYLDLMLSYPQTKTVMCWGLGDRYSWLNGFRPRADGLPKRPLPFDAALRPKPMRDAIAAAFAAAPVRG
;
A
#
# COMPACT_ATOMS: atom_id res chain seq x y z
N MET A 1 -45.99 21.70 58.26
CA MET A 1 -44.98 22.22 57.23
C MET A 1 -44.14 21.04 56.75
N THR A 2 -44.61 20.40 55.72
CA THR A 2 -44.03 19.15 55.17
C THR A 2 -43.30 19.46 53.87
N MET A 3 -41.96 19.32 53.86
CA MET A 3 -41.14 19.44 52.68
C MET A 3 -41.02 18.10 51.97
N THR A 4 -41.53 18.02 50.76
CA THR A 4 -41.37 16.87 49.83
C THR A 4 -40.06 16.96 49.09
N ARG A 5 -39.21 15.93 49.22
CA ARG A 5 -37.99 15.73 48.40
C ARG A 5 -38.39 15.17 47.05
N ARG A 6 -38.11 15.88 45.96
CA ARG A 6 -38.16 15.36 44.58
C ARG A 6 -36.81 14.71 44.26
N SER A 7 -36.82 13.40 44.06
CA SER A 7 -35.66 12.64 43.53
C SER A 7 -35.60 12.83 42.02
N ALA A 8 -34.50 13.41 41.53
CA ALA A 8 -34.19 13.45 40.11
C ALA A 8 -33.44 12.17 39.74
N LEU A 9 -34.08 11.30 38.97
CA LEU A 9 -33.45 10.15 38.31
C LEU A 9 -32.79 10.67 37.04
N GLY A 10 -31.46 10.83 37.03
CA GLY A 10 -30.65 11.05 35.85
C GLY A 10 -30.42 9.74 35.11
N GLY A 11 -31.10 9.55 33.99
CA GLY A 11 -30.82 8.43 33.09
C GLY A 11 -29.49 8.56 32.42
N LEU A 12 -28.53 7.68 32.71
CA LEU A 12 -27.32 7.49 31.93
C LEU A 12 -27.69 6.76 30.63
N ALA A 13 -27.71 7.49 29.51
CA ALA A 13 -27.76 6.90 28.19
C ALA A 13 -26.38 6.28 27.90
N ALA A 14 -26.29 4.95 27.96
CA ALA A 14 -25.13 4.21 27.50
C ALA A 14 -25.05 4.35 25.96
N LEU A 15 -24.09 5.12 25.49
CA LEU A 15 -23.69 5.14 24.09
C LEU A 15 -23.08 3.77 23.75
N ALA A 16 -23.86 2.94 23.07
CA ALA A 16 -23.38 1.68 22.48
C ALA A 16 -22.36 2.02 21.40
N LEU A 17 -21.09 1.77 21.69
CA LEU A 17 -20.04 1.80 20.69
C LEU A 17 -20.36 0.73 19.63
N PRO A 18 -20.31 1.04 18.32
CA PRO A 18 -20.48 0.03 17.29
C PRO A 18 -19.38 -1.03 17.46
N LEU A 19 -19.77 -2.28 17.59
CA LEU A 19 -18.86 -3.42 17.53
C LEU A 19 -18.09 -3.36 16.20
N PRO A 20 -16.78 -3.67 16.18
CA PRO A 20 -16.05 -3.78 14.92
C PRO A 20 -16.77 -4.80 14.03
N ALA A 21 -17.02 -4.42 12.78
CA ALA A 21 -17.61 -5.32 11.80
C ALA A 21 -16.75 -6.58 11.74
N THR A 22 -17.33 -7.73 12.10
CA THR A 22 -16.67 -9.02 11.96
C THR A 22 -16.33 -9.20 10.47
N ALA A 23 -15.03 -9.30 10.15
CA ALA A 23 -14.60 -9.55 8.79
C ALA A 23 -15.35 -10.76 8.22
N ALA A 24 -15.94 -10.60 7.04
CA ALA A 24 -16.67 -11.69 6.39
C ALA A 24 -15.73 -12.88 6.21
N VAL A 25 -16.15 -14.06 6.67
CA VAL A 25 -15.38 -15.30 6.50
C VAL A 25 -15.34 -15.62 5.01
N LYS A 26 -14.15 -15.59 4.44
CA LYS A 26 -13.90 -15.94 3.03
C LYS A 26 -13.96 -17.44 2.83
N GLY A 27 -14.43 -17.87 1.66
CA GLY A 27 -14.39 -19.29 1.28
C GLY A 27 -12.96 -19.84 1.34
N SER A 28 -12.81 -21.08 1.78
CA SER A 28 -11.49 -21.72 1.99
C SER A 28 -10.68 -21.93 0.69
N ASP A 29 -11.31 -21.75 -0.47
CA ASP A 29 -10.75 -21.86 -1.81
C ASP A 29 -10.36 -20.50 -2.43
N THR A 30 -10.70 -19.39 -1.76
CA THR A 30 -10.35 -18.03 -2.19
C THR A 30 -8.96 -17.63 -1.67
N LEU A 31 -8.28 -16.71 -2.36
CA LEU A 31 -6.97 -16.23 -1.91
C LEU A 31 -7.04 -15.64 -0.49
N GLY A 32 -8.08 -14.85 -0.20
CA GLY A 32 -8.30 -14.30 1.14
C GLY A 32 -8.55 -15.37 2.21
N GLY A 33 -9.27 -16.44 1.87
CA GLY A 33 -9.54 -17.54 2.80
C GLY A 33 -8.31 -18.41 3.08
N ILE A 34 -7.55 -18.75 2.03
CA ILE A 34 -6.27 -19.49 2.16
C ILE A 34 -5.27 -18.68 2.99
N ALA A 35 -5.13 -17.38 2.71
CA ALA A 35 -4.25 -16.50 3.47
C ALA A 35 -4.68 -16.40 4.95
N ALA A 36 -5.99 -16.22 5.21
CA ALA A 36 -6.53 -16.10 6.56
C ALA A 36 -6.27 -17.33 7.42
N ALA A 37 -6.27 -18.55 6.84
CA ALA A 37 -5.92 -19.78 7.53
C ALA A 37 -4.46 -19.79 8.04
N ARG A 38 -3.64 -18.85 7.59
CA ARG A 38 -2.24 -18.64 8.02
C ARG A 38 -2.02 -17.36 8.81
N GLY A 39 -3.09 -16.63 9.15
CA GLY A 39 -3.00 -15.32 9.80
C GLY A 39 -2.47 -14.22 8.88
N ILE A 40 -2.61 -14.40 7.56
CA ILE A 40 -2.21 -13.45 6.51
C ILE A 40 -3.45 -12.80 5.93
N ARG A 41 -3.38 -11.52 5.57
CA ARG A 41 -4.45 -10.81 4.88
C ARG A 41 -4.06 -10.64 3.41
N PHE A 42 -4.92 -11.06 2.50
CA PHE A 42 -4.76 -10.84 1.07
C PHE A 42 -5.68 -9.74 0.57
N GLY A 43 -5.20 -8.89 -0.32
CA GLY A 43 -5.97 -7.79 -0.88
C GLY A 43 -5.53 -7.34 -2.27
N SER A 44 -6.21 -6.30 -2.77
CA SER A 44 -5.91 -5.71 -4.07
C SER A 44 -6.32 -4.25 -4.16
N THR A 45 -5.85 -3.55 -5.20
CA THR A 45 -6.33 -2.21 -5.52
C THR A 45 -7.73 -2.23 -6.11
N LEU A 46 -8.47 -1.16 -5.82
CA LEU A 46 -9.76 -0.87 -6.42
C LEU A 46 -9.85 0.63 -6.69
N GLY A 47 -9.85 1.02 -7.97
CA GLY A 47 -9.96 2.42 -8.39
C GLY A 47 -11.29 2.68 -9.10
N LEU A 48 -11.75 3.92 -9.18
CA LEU A 48 -13.03 4.25 -9.82
C LEU A 48 -13.14 3.71 -11.25
N ARG A 49 -12.02 3.68 -12.00
CA ARG A 49 -12.00 3.16 -13.37
C ARG A 49 -12.50 1.71 -13.47
N ASN A 50 -12.11 0.87 -12.51
CA ASN A 50 -12.51 -0.54 -12.48
C ASN A 50 -13.67 -0.81 -11.51
N PHE A 51 -14.00 0.16 -10.66
CA PHE A 51 -15.11 0.10 -9.72
C PHE A 51 -16.47 0.04 -10.43
N GLU A 52 -16.60 0.61 -11.63
CA GLU A 52 -17.86 0.56 -12.39
C GLU A 52 -18.15 -0.83 -12.98
N ASP A 53 -17.15 -1.71 -13.07
CA ASP A 53 -17.35 -3.09 -13.50
C ASP A 53 -17.85 -3.97 -12.34
N PRO A 54 -19.12 -4.41 -12.39
CA PRO A 54 -19.69 -5.24 -11.32
C PRO A 54 -19.00 -6.60 -11.19
N ALA A 55 -18.49 -7.17 -12.29
CA ALA A 55 -17.75 -8.45 -12.26
C ALA A 55 -16.40 -8.28 -11.53
N TYR A 56 -15.70 -7.15 -11.74
CA TYR A 56 -14.45 -6.86 -11.06
C TYR A 56 -14.67 -6.59 -9.57
N ARG A 57 -15.72 -5.86 -9.20
CA ARG A 57 -16.10 -5.68 -7.78
C ARG A 57 -16.42 -7.02 -7.12
N ALA A 58 -17.19 -7.87 -7.79
CA ALA A 58 -17.53 -9.21 -7.28
C ALA A 58 -16.28 -10.08 -7.08
N LEU A 59 -15.31 -10.00 -8.02
CA LEU A 59 -14.01 -10.66 -7.90
C LEU A 59 -13.25 -10.19 -6.65
N ASN A 60 -13.14 -8.87 -6.44
CA ASN A 60 -12.48 -8.31 -5.26
C ASN A 60 -13.20 -8.74 -3.96
N ALA A 61 -14.53 -8.65 -3.92
CA ALA A 61 -15.31 -9.08 -2.77
C ALA A 61 -15.12 -10.57 -2.45
N ARG A 62 -14.92 -11.41 -3.45
CA ARG A 62 -14.70 -12.86 -3.29
C ARG A 62 -13.29 -13.17 -2.83
N GLU A 63 -12.29 -12.67 -3.54
CA GLU A 63 -10.88 -13.08 -3.36
C GLU A 63 -10.17 -12.34 -2.23
N CYS A 64 -10.57 -11.09 -1.91
CA CYS A 64 -9.82 -10.21 -1.02
C CYS A 64 -10.41 -10.11 0.39
N ALA A 65 -9.56 -9.94 1.39
CA ALA A 65 -9.91 -9.55 2.75
C ALA A 65 -9.79 -8.03 2.98
N LEU A 66 -9.06 -7.33 2.10
CA LEU A 66 -8.91 -5.87 2.16
C LEU A 66 -8.71 -5.30 0.76
N VAL A 67 -8.94 -3.99 0.62
CA VAL A 67 -8.68 -3.24 -0.60
C VAL A 67 -7.89 -1.96 -0.31
N VAL A 68 -7.24 -1.42 -1.34
CA VAL A 68 -6.63 -0.08 -1.31
C VAL A 68 -7.19 0.75 -2.46
N PRO A 69 -7.67 1.99 -2.23
CA PRO A 69 -8.01 2.91 -3.30
C PRO A 69 -6.77 3.21 -4.15
N GLU A 70 -6.85 2.94 -5.46
CA GLU A 70 -5.67 2.99 -6.35
C GLU A 70 -5.11 4.41 -6.51
N THR A 71 -6.02 5.40 -6.63
CA THR A 71 -5.67 6.81 -6.83
C THR A 71 -6.48 7.76 -5.96
N GLU A 72 -7.61 7.33 -5.43
CA GLU A 72 -8.65 8.17 -4.86
C GLU A 72 -8.31 8.74 -3.48
N MET A 73 -7.31 8.17 -2.79
CA MET A 73 -6.77 8.73 -1.54
C MET A 73 -5.47 9.52 -1.72
N LYS A 74 -4.92 9.59 -2.92
CA LYS A 74 -3.72 10.40 -3.19
C LYS A 74 -4.02 11.89 -3.02
N TRP A 75 -3.01 12.66 -2.66
CA TRP A 75 -3.15 14.09 -2.32
C TRP A 75 -3.97 14.86 -3.36
N GLY A 76 -3.62 14.75 -4.65
CA GLY A 76 -4.33 15.48 -5.70
C GLY A 76 -5.81 15.12 -5.86
N ALA A 77 -6.18 13.87 -5.51
CA ALA A 77 -7.57 13.43 -5.55
C ALA A 77 -8.38 13.93 -4.34
N THR A 78 -7.77 13.89 -3.14
CA THR A 78 -8.43 14.29 -1.89
C THR A 78 -8.38 15.79 -1.63
N ARG A 79 -7.41 16.50 -2.23
CA ARG A 79 -7.23 17.94 -2.06
C ARG A 79 -6.85 18.58 -3.40
N PRO A 80 -7.83 18.87 -4.27
CA PRO A 80 -7.61 19.38 -5.62
C PRO A 80 -7.03 20.81 -5.65
N ASP A 81 -7.20 21.57 -4.58
CA ASP A 81 -6.65 22.93 -4.41
C ASP A 81 -6.31 23.24 -2.93
N ALA A 82 -5.77 24.43 -2.66
CA ALA A 82 -5.33 24.84 -1.34
C ALA A 82 -6.44 24.92 -0.27
N ARG A 83 -7.70 25.08 -0.69
CA ARG A 83 -8.86 25.37 0.18
C ARG A 83 -9.86 24.23 0.28
N THR A 84 -9.88 23.34 -0.72
CA THR A 84 -10.94 22.35 -0.90
C THR A 84 -10.41 20.95 -0.61
N PHE A 85 -11.20 20.17 0.14
CA PHE A 85 -11.06 18.71 0.21
C PHE A 85 -12.22 18.04 -0.51
N ASP A 86 -11.92 17.03 -1.32
CA ASP A 86 -12.92 16.22 -2.03
C ASP A 86 -12.70 14.72 -1.71
N PHE A 87 -13.62 14.16 -0.94
CA PHE A 87 -13.56 12.77 -0.52
C PHE A 87 -14.52 11.85 -1.25
N ARG A 88 -15.33 12.38 -2.17
CA ARG A 88 -16.42 11.62 -2.83
C ARG A 88 -15.94 10.34 -3.50
N ALA A 89 -14.80 10.39 -4.16
CA ALA A 89 -14.21 9.25 -4.84
C ALA A 89 -13.73 8.17 -3.86
N ALA A 90 -12.95 8.57 -2.86
CA ALA A 90 -12.43 7.66 -1.83
C ALA A 90 -13.56 7.10 -0.97
N ASP A 91 -14.54 7.93 -0.57
CA ASP A 91 -15.70 7.49 0.21
C ASP A 91 -16.47 6.38 -0.49
N ARG A 92 -16.69 6.47 -1.82
CA ARG A 92 -17.38 5.40 -2.58
C ARG A 92 -16.72 4.03 -2.41
N ILE A 93 -15.38 4.00 -2.49
CA ILE A 93 -14.63 2.75 -2.37
C ILE A 93 -14.65 2.26 -0.92
N VAL A 94 -14.37 3.16 0.04
CA VAL A 94 -14.34 2.81 1.48
C VAL A 94 -15.71 2.32 1.95
N ASP A 95 -16.78 3.00 1.56
CA ASP A 95 -18.15 2.60 1.91
C ASP A 95 -18.52 1.25 1.31
N TRP A 96 -18.13 1.01 0.06
CA TRP A 96 -18.34 -0.28 -0.58
C TRP A 96 -17.54 -1.38 0.13
N ALA A 97 -16.27 -1.15 0.43
CA ALA A 97 -15.42 -2.09 1.14
C ALA A 97 -16.03 -2.46 2.50
N THR A 98 -16.41 -1.46 3.29
CA THR A 98 -17.03 -1.64 4.61
C THR A 98 -18.34 -2.46 4.52
N ARG A 99 -19.22 -2.13 3.56
CA ARG A 99 -20.47 -2.89 3.34
C ARG A 99 -20.24 -4.36 2.93
N ASN A 100 -19.10 -4.66 2.34
CA ASN A 100 -18.74 -6.02 1.93
C ASN A 100 -17.81 -6.73 2.95
N GLY A 101 -17.62 -6.16 4.15
CA GLY A 101 -16.79 -6.74 5.21
C GLY A 101 -15.31 -6.80 4.84
N LEU A 102 -14.84 -5.90 3.97
CA LEU A 102 -13.44 -5.77 3.59
C LEU A 102 -12.76 -4.69 4.44
N GLY A 103 -11.52 -4.95 4.88
CA GLY A 103 -10.64 -3.92 5.42
C GLY A 103 -10.18 -2.96 4.32
N VAL A 104 -9.63 -1.83 4.74
CA VAL A 104 -9.11 -0.81 3.83
C VAL A 104 -7.70 -0.40 4.26
N ARG A 105 -6.80 -0.25 3.29
CA ARG A 105 -5.54 0.48 3.45
C ARG A 105 -5.64 1.83 2.76
N GLY A 106 -5.12 2.86 3.41
CA GLY A 106 -5.05 4.22 2.84
C GLY A 106 -3.75 4.40 2.06
N HIS A 107 -3.84 4.73 0.78
CA HIS A 107 -2.69 4.99 -0.08
C HIS A 107 -2.92 6.29 -0.86
N THR A 108 -2.10 7.27 -0.67
CA THR A 108 -1.03 7.54 0.27
C THR A 108 -1.19 8.96 0.82
N LEU A 109 -0.81 9.18 2.09
CA LEU A 109 -0.94 10.52 2.69
C LEU A 109 0.06 11.50 2.08
N LEU A 110 1.31 11.06 1.84
CA LEU A 110 2.34 11.83 1.17
C LEU A 110 3.10 10.97 0.15
N TRP A 111 2.88 11.19 -1.13
CA TRP A 111 3.81 10.71 -2.14
C TRP A 111 4.96 11.70 -2.27
N HIS A 112 6.11 11.34 -1.68
CA HIS A 112 7.26 12.24 -1.58
C HIS A 112 8.07 12.30 -2.88
N SER A 113 7.40 12.71 -3.95
CA SER A 113 7.98 12.86 -5.27
C SER A 113 7.43 14.12 -5.94
N GLU A 114 8.29 15.02 -6.36
CA GLU A 114 7.90 16.28 -7.03
C GLU A 114 7.02 16.00 -8.26
N ARG A 115 7.33 14.93 -8.99
CA ARG A 115 6.54 14.51 -10.16
C ARG A 115 5.05 14.28 -9.84
N TRP A 116 4.77 13.70 -8.67
CA TRP A 116 3.41 13.27 -8.29
C TRP A 116 2.72 14.22 -7.31
N MET A 117 3.44 15.24 -6.88
CA MET A 117 2.84 16.30 -6.06
C MET A 117 1.88 17.14 -6.91
N PRO A 118 0.70 17.53 -6.36
CA PRO A 118 -0.24 18.38 -7.09
C PRO A 118 0.38 19.69 -7.54
N ASP A 119 0.04 20.15 -8.73
CA ASP A 119 0.62 21.37 -9.31
C ASP A 119 0.40 22.59 -8.41
N TRP A 120 -0.75 22.69 -7.76
CA TRP A 120 -1.02 23.78 -6.85
C TRP A 120 -0.10 23.79 -5.61
N VAL A 121 0.38 22.62 -5.14
CA VAL A 121 1.39 22.56 -4.06
C VAL A 121 2.75 23.00 -4.57
N LYS A 122 3.13 22.57 -5.78
CA LYS A 122 4.41 22.98 -6.41
C LYS A 122 4.48 24.48 -6.67
N GLN A 123 3.34 25.11 -6.94
CA GLN A 123 3.19 26.54 -7.25
C GLN A 123 2.76 27.36 -6.04
N HIS A 124 2.63 26.74 -4.85
CA HIS A 124 2.18 27.42 -3.66
C HIS A 124 3.20 28.50 -3.21
N ASP A 125 2.69 29.70 -2.94
CA ASP A 125 3.49 30.75 -2.31
C ASP A 125 3.59 30.49 -0.81
N PHE A 126 4.76 30.07 -0.37
CA PHE A 126 5.03 29.79 1.05
C PHE A 126 5.29 31.07 1.88
N GLY A 127 5.21 32.25 1.28
CA GLY A 127 5.24 33.55 1.96
C GLY A 127 6.55 33.86 2.70
N SER A 128 6.47 34.74 3.71
CA SER A 128 7.62 35.24 4.47
C SER A 128 8.19 34.22 5.48
N ASN A 129 7.43 33.19 5.84
CA ASN A 129 7.89 32.08 6.70
C ASN A 129 7.63 30.74 6.03
N PRO A 130 8.43 30.40 5.00
CA PRO A 130 8.13 29.24 4.14
C PRO A 130 8.15 27.91 4.89
N ARG A 131 8.99 27.78 5.92
CA ARG A 131 9.03 26.57 6.75
C ARG A 131 7.70 26.35 7.48
N ALA A 132 7.22 27.35 8.20
CA ALA A 132 5.98 27.24 8.97
C ALA A 132 4.76 26.99 8.07
N GLU A 133 4.72 27.61 6.89
CA GLU A 133 3.63 27.43 5.95
C GLU A 133 3.65 26.02 5.32
N ALA A 134 4.82 25.49 4.97
CA ALA A 134 4.94 24.13 4.46
C ALA A 134 4.58 23.08 5.52
N GLU A 135 5.01 23.27 6.77
CA GLU A 135 4.63 22.43 7.92
C GLU A 135 3.11 22.46 8.15
N ARG A 136 2.50 23.65 8.11
CA ARG A 136 1.04 23.82 8.23
C ARG A 136 0.30 23.09 7.13
N LEU A 137 0.74 23.26 5.88
CA LEU A 137 0.10 22.65 4.71
C LEU A 137 0.13 21.12 4.74
N LEU A 138 1.30 20.55 5.09
CA LEU A 138 1.51 19.12 5.25
C LEU A 138 0.66 18.56 6.41
N THR A 139 0.74 19.20 7.57
CA THR A 139 0.03 18.77 8.78
C THR A 139 -1.49 18.84 8.59
N ASP A 140 -2.00 19.90 7.98
CA ASP A 140 -3.42 20.07 7.67
C ASP A 140 -3.92 18.95 6.73
N HIS A 141 -3.16 18.66 5.67
CA HIS A 141 -3.51 17.58 4.75
C HIS A 141 -3.53 16.21 5.44
N VAL A 142 -2.42 15.83 6.09
CA VAL A 142 -2.30 14.51 6.73
C VAL A 142 -3.35 14.33 7.82
N ARG A 143 -3.55 15.33 8.69
CA ARG A 143 -4.55 15.29 9.76
C ARG A 143 -5.97 15.12 9.21
N THR A 144 -6.30 15.88 8.18
CA THR A 144 -7.65 15.87 7.61
C THR A 144 -7.96 14.53 6.95
N VAL A 145 -7.05 14.00 6.12
CA VAL A 145 -7.25 12.74 5.41
C VAL A 145 -7.20 11.56 6.39
N ALA A 146 -6.15 11.45 7.21
CA ALA A 146 -6.01 10.35 8.15
C ALA A 146 -7.14 10.36 9.19
N GLY A 147 -7.49 11.52 9.75
CA GLY A 147 -8.56 11.65 10.73
C GLY A 147 -9.94 11.25 10.19
N ARG A 148 -10.25 11.61 8.93
CA ARG A 148 -11.50 11.20 8.29
C ARG A 148 -11.64 9.69 8.20
N TYR A 149 -10.55 8.99 7.85
CA TYR A 149 -10.60 7.55 7.58
C TYR A 149 -10.16 6.68 8.76
N ALA A 150 -9.57 7.24 9.83
CA ALA A 150 -9.07 6.50 10.99
C ALA A 150 -10.01 5.43 11.57
N PRO A 151 -11.35 5.61 11.60
CA PRO A 151 -12.27 4.58 12.11
C PRO A 151 -12.43 3.37 11.18
N ARG A 152 -12.04 3.50 9.91
CA ARG A 152 -12.34 2.53 8.83
C ARG A 152 -11.13 2.02 8.07
N VAL A 153 -9.95 2.56 8.35
CA VAL A 153 -8.70 2.21 7.67
C VAL A 153 -7.75 1.53 8.64
N ASP A 154 -7.28 0.35 8.27
CA ASP A 154 -6.42 -0.49 9.12
C ASP A 154 -4.95 -0.03 9.12
N SER A 155 -4.50 0.52 7.99
CA SER A 155 -3.13 1.01 7.82
C SER A 155 -3.05 2.12 6.77
N PHE A 156 -2.07 3.02 6.89
CA PHE A 156 -1.76 4.06 5.91
C PHE A 156 -0.34 3.93 5.39
N ASP A 157 -0.17 4.03 4.09
CA ASP A 157 1.09 4.44 3.51
C ASP A 157 1.24 5.94 3.79
N VAL A 158 1.95 6.24 4.89
CA VAL A 158 2.10 7.63 5.36
C VAL A 158 3.01 8.40 4.42
N VAL A 159 4.13 7.79 4.05
CA VAL A 159 5.07 8.32 3.07
C VAL A 159 5.38 7.25 2.04
N ASN A 160 5.27 7.62 0.77
CA ASN A 160 5.55 6.78 -0.38
C ASN A 160 6.74 7.32 -1.17
N GLU A 161 7.72 6.45 -1.50
CA GLU A 161 8.81 6.68 -2.45
C GLU A 161 9.67 7.92 -2.15
N ALA A 162 10.17 8.05 -0.92
CA ALA A 162 10.99 9.20 -0.55
C ALA A 162 12.44 9.12 -1.07
N ILE A 163 12.90 7.94 -1.48
CA ILE A 163 14.27 7.72 -1.96
C ILE A 163 14.31 7.76 -3.50
N ASP A 164 15.29 8.46 -4.04
CA ASP A 164 15.66 8.34 -5.43
C ASP A 164 16.49 7.06 -5.62
N SER A 165 15.97 6.12 -6.41
CA SER A 165 16.54 4.78 -6.56
C SER A 165 17.91 4.75 -7.24
N ASP A 166 18.22 5.76 -8.05
CA ASP A 166 19.46 5.80 -8.82
C ASP A 166 20.60 6.42 -7.99
N THR A 167 20.28 7.42 -7.18
CA THR A 167 21.26 8.15 -6.36
C THR A 167 21.32 7.70 -4.91
N GLY A 168 20.25 7.08 -4.40
CA GLY A 168 20.11 6.76 -2.97
C GLY A 168 19.87 7.98 -2.08
N LEU A 169 19.58 9.14 -2.64
CA LEU A 169 19.31 10.35 -1.88
C LEU A 169 17.82 10.50 -1.60
N LEU A 170 17.49 11.21 -0.54
CA LEU A 170 16.12 11.66 -0.31
C LEU A 170 15.72 12.63 -1.42
N ARG A 171 14.53 12.40 -1.99
CA ARG A 171 13.97 13.30 -3.01
C ARG A 171 13.71 14.68 -2.44
N GLU A 172 13.92 15.69 -3.26
CA GLU A 172 13.51 17.06 -2.95
C GLU A 172 12.13 17.35 -3.54
N THR A 173 11.28 18.01 -2.78
CA THR A 173 9.94 18.41 -3.19
C THR A 173 9.65 19.85 -2.75
N ALA A 174 8.59 20.46 -3.28
CA ALA A 174 8.16 21.80 -2.87
C ALA A 174 7.98 21.93 -1.35
N LEU A 175 7.55 20.85 -0.67
CA LEU A 175 7.42 20.83 0.79
C LEU A 175 8.75 20.62 1.50
N SER A 176 9.65 19.81 0.95
CA SER A 176 10.92 19.51 1.62
C SER A 176 11.96 20.61 1.48
N LYS A 177 11.88 21.43 0.44
CA LYS A 177 12.78 22.59 0.26
C LYS A 177 12.84 23.51 1.51
N PRO A 178 11.70 23.96 2.05
CA PRO A 178 11.72 24.82 3.24
C PRO A 178 11.85 24.05 4.57
N ILE A 179 11.45 22.79 4.65
CA ILE A 179 11.42 22.01 5.90
C ILE A 179 12.67 21.15 6.08
N GLY A 180 13.18 20.57 5.00
CA GLY A 180 14.15 19.47 4.97
C GLY A 180 13.46 18.11 4.77
N ALA A 181 14.02 17.27 3.92
CA ALA A 181 13.36 16.03 3.49
C ALA A 181 13.07 15.03 4.64
N GLU A 182 14.04 14.79 5.54
CA GLU A 182 13.80 13.92 6.70
C GLU A 182 12.75 14.50 7.67
N ALA A 183 12.73 15.82 7.85
CA ALA A 183 11.77 16.48 8.74
C ALA A 183 10.35 16.40 8.18
N VAL A 184 10.16 16.52 6.86
CA VAL A 184 8.85 16.28 6.19
C VAL A 184 8.32 14.90 6.52
N ILE A 185 9.17 13.87 6.41
CA ILE A 185 8.80 12.48 6.69
C ILE A 185 8.40 12.33 8.17
N ASP A 186 9.22 12.81 9.09
CA ASP A 186 8.94 12.75 10.54
C ASP A 186 7.63 13.46 10.91
N ILE A 187 7.39 14.66 10.39
CA ILE A 187 6.15 15.42 10.60
C ILE A 187 4.93 14.64 10.07
N ALA A 188 5.03 14.05 8.87
CA ALA A 188 3.94 13.27 8.30
C ALA A 188 3.56 12.09 9.19
N PHE A 189 4.55 11.30 9.66
CA PHE A 189 4.31 10.16 10.54
C PHE A 189 3.73 10.55 11.90
N ARG A 190 4.26 11.57 12.56
CA ARG A 190 3.74 12.06 13.86
C ARG A 190 2.31 12.56 13.70
N THR A 191 2.04 13.35 12.67
CA THR A 191 0.69 13.85 12.38
C THR A 191 -0.28 12.71 12.09
N ALA A 192 0.15 11.70 11.33
CA ALA A 192 -0.67 10.52 11.04
C ALA A 192 -0.97 9.71 12.31
N ARG A 193 0.00 9.54 13.22
CA ARG A 193 -0.20 8.85 14.50
C ARG A 193 -1.22 9.57 15.37
N ASP A 194 -1.12 10.90 15.46
CA ASP A 194 -2.07 11.71 16.23
C ASP A 194 -3.50 11.63 15.66
N ALA A 195 -3.63 11.63 14.32
CA ALA A 195 -4.91 11.61 13.64
C ALA A 195 -5.54 10.20 13.55
N ALA A 196 -4.72 9.16 13.50
CA ALA A 196 -5.13 7.76 13.35
C ALA A 196 -4.36 6.85 14.32
N PRO A 197 -4.59 6.95 15.64
CA PRO A 197 -3.75 6.34 16.68
C PRO A 197 -3.71 4.80 16.64
N ARG A 198 -4.69 4.15 16.01
CA ARG A 198 -4.78 2.68 15.91
C ARG A 198 -4.35 2.13 14.55
N ALA A 199 -4.16 2.98 13.54
CA ALA A 199 -3.75 2.53 12.23
C ALA A 199 -2.26 2.15 12.23
N GLN A 200 -1.90 1.10 11.49
CA GLN A 200 -0.51 0.78 11.19
C GLN A 200 0.06 1.83 10.22
N LEU A 201 1.17 2.45 10.58
CA LEU A 201 1.82 3.49 9.79
C LEU A 201 3.00 2.92 9.01
N VAL A 202 2.92 3.01 7.70
CA VAL A 202 3.81 2.34 6.76
C VAL A 202 4.64 3.35 5.98
N TYR A 203 5.95 3.11 5.89
CA TYR A 203 6.79 3.68 4.85
C TYR A 203 6.75 2.73 3.65
N ASN A 204 6.32 3.17 2.48
CA ASN A 204 6.12 2.34 1.29
C ASN A 204 7.09 2.71 0.18
N ASP A 205 7.81 1.73 -0.40
CA ASP A 205 8.76 2.02 -1.49
C ASP A 205 8.96 0.80 -2.39
N TYR A 206 9.59 1.02 -3.58
CA TYR A 206 9.69 0.03 -4.66
C TYR A 206 11.03 -0.69 -4.75
N MET A 207 11.90 -0.62 -3.71
CA MET A 207 13.10 -1.45 -3.64
C MET A 207 12.72 -2.94 -3.65
N GLY A 208 13.59 -3.75 -4.19
CA GLY A 208 13.33 -5.20 -4.31
C GLY A 208 14.59 -6.05 -4.23
N TRP A 209 14.48 -7.31 -4.61
CA TRP A 209 15.49 -8.35 -4.47
C TRP A 209 16.48 -8.45 -5.64
N ARG A 210 16.46 -7.51 -6.55
CA ARG A 210 17.38 -7.49 -7.69
C ARG A 210 18.73 -6.93 -7.29
N SER A 211 19.79 -7.41 -7.93
CA SER A 211 21.15 -6.95 -7.65
C SER A 211 21.38 -5.47 -7.93
N ASP A 212 20.73 -4.91 -8.99
CA ASP A 212 20.83 -3.51 -9.38
C ASP A 212 20.02 -2.55 -8.49
N GLU A 213 19.28 -3.05 -7.50
CA GLU A 213 18.53 -2.25 -6.52
C GLU A 213 19.28 -2.07 -5.18
N ALA A 214 20.56 -2.43 -5.12
CA ALA A 214 21.36 -2.37 -3.88
C ALA A 214 21.47 -0.93 -3.32
N VAL A 215 21.63 0.08 -4.18
CA VAL A 215 21.70 1.50 -3.77
C VAL A 215 20.38 1.90 -3.10
N HIS A 216 19.26 1.55 -3.70
CA HIS A 216 17.93 1.86 -3.18
C HIS A 216 17.69 1.16 -1.82
N ARG A 217 17.95 -0.16 -1.72
CA ARG A 217 17.82 -0.90 -0.44
C ARG A 217 18.64 -0.27 0.68
N THR A 218 19.91 0.04 0.40
CA THR A 218 20.82 0.66 1.39
C THR A 218 20.29 2.01 1.86
N ALA A 219 19.75 2.82 0.96
CA ALA A 219 19.23 4.14 1.29
C ALA A 219 17.92 4.06 2.10
N VAL A 220 17.02 3.14 1.74
CA VAL A 220 15.79 2.89 2.52
C VAL A 220 16.13 2.41 3.93
N LEU A 221 17.09 1.50 4.07
CA LEU A 221 17.52 1.04 5.40
C LEU A 221 18.03 2.18 6.27
N LYS A 222 18.93 3.01 5.75
CA LYS A 222 19.44 4.20 6.45
C LYS A 222 18.33 5.17 6.86
N LEU A 223 17.33 5.37 5.98
CA LEU A 223 16.17 6.18 6.32
C LEU A 223 15.40 5.60 7.49
N LEU A 224 15.08 4.29 7.46
CA LEU A 224 14.35 3.62 8.54
C LEU A 224 15.11 3.69 9.86
N GLU A 225 16.42 3.46 9.86
CA GLU A 225 17.30 3.62 11.04
C GLU A 225 17.23 5.05 11.61
N ALA A 226 17.32 6.07 10.74
CA ALA A 226 17.24 7.46 11.15
C ALA A 226 15.87 7.80 11.77
N LEU A 227 14.78 7.32 11.18
CA LEU A 227 13.42 7.50 11.70
C LEU A 227 13.25 6.81 13.06
N LYS A 228 13.69 5.56 13.20
CA LYS A 228 13.66 4.81 14.47
C LYS A 228 14.48 5.51 15.54
N LYS A 229 15.68 5.97 15.22
CA LYS A 229 16.54 6.72 16.16
C LYS A 229 15.89 8.00 16.68
N ARG A 230 15.06 8.66 15.88
CA ARG A 230 14.29 9.86 16.25
C ARG A 230 13.01 9.55 17.03
N GLY A 231 12.66 8.28 17.15
CA GLY A 231 11.36 7.87 17.72
C GLY A 231 10.18 8.25 16.84
N THR A 232 10.39 8.35 15.52
CA THR A 232 9.30 8.50 14.53
C THR A 232 8.41 7.26 14.55
N PRO A 233 7.08 7.39 14.61
CA PRO A 233 6.17 6.26 14.79
C PRO A 233 5.94 5.49 13.47
N VAL A 234 7.00 4.88 12.94
CA VAL A 234 6.94 3.95 11.80
C VAL A 234 6.72 2.54 12.36
N ASP A 235 5.67 1.87 11.91
CA ASP A 235 5.31 0.52 12.35
C ASP A 235 5.79 -0.56 11.36
N ALA A 236 5.88 -0.23 10.06
CA ALA A 236 6.16 -1.21 9.04
C ALA A 236 6.84 -0.63 7.79
N LEU A 237 7.53 -1.51 7.06
CA LEU A 237 7.97 -1.28 5.70
C LEU A 237 6.99 -1.93 4.72
N GLY A 238 6.44 -1.14 3.83
CA GLY A 238 5.75 -1.61 2.62
C GLY A 238 6.75 -1.81 1.49
N VAL A 239 6.77 -3.00 0.94
CA VAL A 239 7.50 -3.34 -0.28
C VAL A 239 6.50 -3.39 -1.41
N GLN A 240 6.62 -2.51 -2.40
CA GLN A 240 5.66 -2.45 -3.52
C GLN A 240 5.62 -3.76 -4.29
N SER A 241 6.77 -4.39 -4.49
CA SER A 241 6.85 -5.71 -5.15
C SER A 241 6.37 -5.70 -6.60
N HIS A 242 6.69 -4.63 -7.34
CA HIS A 242 6.57 -4.60 -8.79
C HIS A 242 7.71 -5.44 -9.40
N LEU A 243 7.47 -6.74 -9.49
CA LEU A 243 8.48 -7.73 -9.84
C LEU A 243 8.83 -7.71 -11.34
N GLY A 244 9.99 -8.29 -11.65
CA GLY A 244 10.52 -8.30 -13.01
C GLY A 244 11.22 -7.00 -13.37
N SER A 245 12.02 -7.07 -14.44
CA SER A 245 12.91 -5.98 -14.78
C SER A 245 12.27 -4.94 -15.68
N LYS A 246 12.54 -3.69 -15.36
CA LYS A 246 12.39 -2.59 -16.32
C LYS A 246 13.42 -2.72 -17.46
N TYR A 247 14.58 -3.36 -17.22
CA TYR A 247 15.79 -3.33 -18.05
C TYR A 247 16.52 -4.67 -18.05
N SER A 248 15.82 -5.79 -18.03
CA SER A 248 16.48 -7.08 -17.84
C SER A 248 17.28 -7.55 -19.03
N ASP A 249 18.59 -7.68 -18.86
CA ASP A 249 19.48 -8.45 -19.72
C ASP A 249 19.58 -9.92 -19.28
N SER A 250 18.78 -10.34 -18.30
CA SER A 250 18.75 -11.71 -17.80
C SER A 250 18.14 -12.67 -18.84
N PRO A 251 18.69 -13.87 -19.00
CA PRO A 251 18.12 -14.90 -19.88
C PRO A 251 16.67 -15.28 -19.53
N THR A 252 16.26 -15.11 -18.28
CA THR A 252 14.88 -15.35 -17.84
C THR A 252 13.99 -14.11 -18.01
N GLY A 253 14.57 -12.95 -18.37
CA GLY A 253 13.85 -11.70 -18.52
C GLY A 253 13.38 -11.05 -17.22
N LEU A 254 13.61 -11.68 -16.05
CA LEU A 254 13.10 -11.23 -14.76
C LEU A 254 14.18 -10.58 -13.86
N GLY A 255 15.38 -10.38 -14.40
CA GLY A 255 16.50 -9.74 -13.72
C GLY A 255 17.39 -10.73 -12.95
N SER A 256 18.58 -10.27 -12.59
CA SER A 256 19.48 -11.00 -11.71
C SER A 256 19.01 -10.80 -10.27
N LEU A 257 18.69 -11.90 -9.59
CA LEU A 257 18.19 -11.91 -8.22
C LEU A 257 19.38 -12.03 -7.25
N ASP A 258 19.35 -11.26 -6.18
CA ASP A 258 20.29 -11.36 -5.06
C ASP A 258 19.50 -11.69 -3.78
N GLU A 259 19.10 -12.96 -3.67
CA GLU A 259 18.34 -13.44 -2.52
C GLU A 259 19.08 -13.21 -1.21
N ARG A 260 20.42 -13.39 -1.18
CA ARG A 260 21.20 -13.21 0.02
C ARG A 260 21.16 -11.77 0.51
N ALA A 261 21.44 -10.81 -0.37
CA ALA A 261 21.37 -9.39 -0.01
C ALA A 261 19.94 -8.96 0.37
N TRP A 262 18.92 -9.55 -0.29
CA TRP A 262 17.54 -9.30 0.06
C TRP A 262 17.17 -9.80 1.45
N ARG A 263 17.57 -11.02 1.82
CA ARG A 263 17.38 -11.55 3.18
C ARG A 263 18.09 -10.71 4.22
N THR A 264 19.36 -10.33 3.97
CA THR A 264 20.09 -9.43 4.89
C THR A 264 19.32 -8.12 5.12
N PHE A 265 18.81 -7.50 4.05
CA PHE A 265 18.00 -6.29 4.16
C PHE A 265 16.72 -6.51 4.99
N LEU A 266 15.99 -7.60 4.75
CA LEU A 266 14.76 -7.91 5.50
C LEU A 266 15.06 -8.25 6.98
N ASP A 267 16.17 -8.93 7.26
CA ASP A 267 16.63 -9.22 8.62
C ASP A 267 16.92 -7.93 9.39
N GLU A 268 17.59 -6.95 8.76
CA GLU A 268 17.87 -5.64 9.36
C GLU A 268 16.58 -4.85 9.60
N VAL A 269 15.65 -4.84 8.66
CA VAL A 269 14.33 -4.17 8.81
C VAL A 269 13.53 -4.79 9.95
N THR A 270 13.43 -6.12 9.99
CA THR A 270 12.69 -6.82 11.05
C THR A 270 13.40 -6.74 12.39
N GLY A 271 14.74 -6.69 12.39
CA GLY A 271 15.57 -6.44 13.58
C GLY A 271 15.31 -5.08 14.23
N MET A 272 14.86 -4.07 13.48
CA MET A 272 14.39 -2.79 14.01
C MET A 272 12.98 -2.85 14.63
N GLY A 273 12.34 -4.01 14.64
CA GLY A 273 10.97 -4.21 15.14
C GLY A 273 9.90 -3.70 14.19
N LEU A 274 10.17 -3.66 12.88
CA LEU A 274 9.21 -3.28 11.86
C LEU A 274 8.50 -4.52 11.27
N ASP A 275 7.20 -4.41 11.04
CA ASP A 275 6.47 -5.37 10.21
C ASP A 275 6.83 -5.18 8.72
N LEU A 276 6.53 -6.20 7.92
CA LEU A 276 6.69 -6.20 6.47
C LEU A 276 5.33 -6.34 5.78
N LEU A 277 5.12 -5.59 4.71
CA LEU A 277 3.96 -5.73 3.83
C LEU A 277 4.42 -5.88 2.38
N VAL A 278 3.81 -6.79 1.64
CA VAL A 278 3.81 -6.79 0.18
C VAL A 278 2.61 -5.96 -0.25
N THR A 279 2.84 -4.79 -0.85
CA THR A 279 1.78 -3.77 -1.00
C THR A 279 1.19 -3.65 -2.40
N GLU A 280 1.95 -4.00 -3.44
CA GLU A 280 1.61 -3.65 -4.84
C GLU A 280 2.04 -4.74 -5.84
N LEU A 281 1.99 -6.01 -5.44
CA LEU A 281 2.50 -7.13 -6.23
C LEU A 281 1.91 -7.18 -7.64
N ASP A 282 2.78 -7.11 -8.62
CA ASP A 282 2.56 -7.45 -10.02
C ASP A 282 3.89 -7.89 -10.67
N VAL A 283 3.85 -8.39 -11.91
CA VAL A 283 5.04 -8.86 -12.61
C VAL A 283 5.17 -8.21 -13.98
N HIS A 284 6.26 -7.49 -14.20
CA HIS A 284 6.60 -6.96 -15.51
C HIS A 284 6.99 -8.09 -16.47
N ASP A 285 6.10 -8.46 -17.36
CA ASP A 285 6.28 -9.56 -18.32
C ASP A 285 6.84 -9.13 -19.68
N ASN A 286 7.34 -7.90 -19.80
CA ASN A 286 7.86 -7.34 -21.06
C ASN A 286 8.93 -8.19 -21.73
N PRO A 287 9.93 -8.70 -21.00
CA PRO A 287 11.01 -9.46 -21.61
C PRO A 287 10.68 -10.93 -21.84
N LEU A 288 9.51 -11.40 -21.35
CA LEU A 288 9.11 -12.80 -21.53
C LEU A 288 8.62 -13.08 -22.97
N PRO A 289 8.74 -14.32 -23.46
CA PRO A 289 8.26 -14.70 -24.79
C PRO A 289 6.79 -14.40 -25.04
N GLY A 290 6.39 -14.22 -26.30
CA GLY A 290 4.99 -13.98 -26.67
C GLY A 290 4.04 -15.15 -26.41
N ASP A 291 4.53 -16.39 -26.29
CA ASP A 291 3.71 -17.56 -25.96
C ASP A 291 3.03 -17.40 -24.60
N ILE A 292 1.72 -17.43 -24.59
CA ILE A 292 0.90 -17.14 -23.41
C ILE A 292 1.13 -18.17 -22.29
N ARG A 293 1.22 -19.47 -22.64
CA ARG A 293 1.36 -20.54 -21.63
C ARG A 293 2.69 -20.40 -20.90
N ARG A 294 3.77 -20.21 -21.68
CA ARG A 294 5.10 -20.02 -21.11
C ARG A 294 5.16 -18.74 -20.27
N ARG A 295 4.64 -17.64 -20.79
CA ARG A 295 4.63 -16.37 -20.09
C ARG A 295 3.87 -16.43 -18.76
N ASP A 296 2.68 -17.02 -18.74
CA ASP A 296 1.90 -17.21 -17.52
C ASP A 296 2.61 -18.15 -16.52
N ALA A 297 3.29 -19.19 -17.00
CA ALA A 297 4.08 -20.09 -16.15
C ALA A 297 5.30 -19.38 -15.54
N ASP A 298 6.03 -18.58 -16.33
CA ASP A 298 7.20 -17.84 -15.85
C ASP A 298 6.80 -16.76 -14.81
N VAL A 299 5.69 -16.04 -15.06
CA VAL A 299 5.11 -15.08 -14.09
C VAL A 299 4.72 -15.79 -12.79
N ALA A 300 4.08 -16.95 -12.88
CA ALA A 300 3.67 -17.73 -11.72
C ALA A 300 4.87 -18.24 -10.90
N ALA A 301 5.88 -18.78 -11.58
CA ALA A 301 7.10 -19.28 -10.93
C ALA A 301 7.85 -18.15 -10.19
N HIS A 302 7.98 -16.98 -10.81
CA HIS A 302 8.61 -15.83 -10.21
C HIS A 302 7.83 -15.31 -9.00
N THR A 303 6.50 -15.21 -9.12
CA THR A 303 5.61 -14.85 -8.02
C THR A 303 5.73 -15.82 -6.85
N ARG A 304 5.78 -17.14 -7.12
CA ARG A 304 5.90 -18.16 -6.10
C ARG A 304 7.21 -18.04 -5.34
N ALA A 305 8.34 -17.95 -6.05
CA ALA A 305 9.66 -17.84 -5.43
C ALA A 305 9.76 -16.59 -4.54
N TYR A 306 9.24 -15.45 -5.02
CA TYR A 306 9.22 -14.21 -4.26
C TYR A 306 8.36 -14.32 -2.99
N LEU A 307 7.14 -14.81 -3.12
CA LEU A 307 6.24 -14.95 -1.97
C LEU A 307 6.71 -16.00 -0.96
N ASP A 308 7.30 -17.12 -1.40
CA ASP A 308 7.88 -18.09 -0.47
C ASP A 308 8.97 -17.46 0.40
N LEU A 309 9.80 -16.57 -0.19
CA LEU A 309 10.80 -15.82 0.56
C LEU A 309 10.15 -14.81 1.51
N MET A 310 9.28 -13.92 1.01
CA MET A 310 8.66 -12.89 1.84
C MET A 310 7.83 -13.49 2.98
N LEU A 311 7.11 -14.57 2.72
CA LEU A 311 6.28 -15.26 3.70
C LEU A 311 7.07 -16.15 4.67
N SER A 312 8.37 -16.37 4.45
CA SER A 312 9.23 -16.98 5.46
C SER A 312 9.46 -16.07 6.68
N TYR A 313 9.20 -14.77 6.54
CA TYR A 313 9.23 -13.79 7.62
C TYR A 313 7.86 -13.70 8.31
N PRO A 314 7.76 -14.02 9.63
CA PRO A 314 6.49 -13.93 10.38
C PRO A 314 5.88 -12.52 10.39
N GLN A 315 6.71 -11.49 10.23
CA GLN A 315 6.33 -10.10 10.18
C GLN A 315 5.54 -9.76 8.90
N THR A 316 5.60 -10.61 7.85
CA THR A 316 4.82 -10.41 6.62
C THR A 316 3.39 -10.91 6.81
N LYS A 317 2.50 -10.02 7.24
CA LYS A 317 1.09 -10.34 7.55
C LYS A 317 0.09 -9.85 6.51
N THR A 318 0.56 -9.07 5.53
CA THR A 318 -0.28 -8.51 4.46
C THR A 318 0.38 -8.69 3.10
N VAL A 319 -0.38 -9.21 2.14
CA VAL A 319 0.03 -9.31 0.73
C VAL A 319 -1.07 -8.72 -0.13
N MET A 320 -0.71 -7.76 -0.99
CA MET A 320 -1.62 -7.13 -1.92
C MET A 320 -1.09 -7.17 -3.34
N CYS A 321 -1.97 -7.45 -4.29
CA CYS A 321 -1.69 -7.26 -5.71
C CYS A 321 -2.08 -5.83 -6.15
N TRP A 322 -1.34 -5.25 -7.09
CA TRP A 322 -1.72 -3.96 -7.67
C TRP A 322 -2.74 -4.14 -8.79
N GLY A 323 -3.88 -4.67 -8.43
CA GLY A 323 -4.97 -5.14 -9.27
C GLY A 323 -5.09 -6.65 -9.26
N LEU A 324 -6.27 -7.16 -9.67
CA LEU A 324 -6.51 -8.61 -9.82
C LEU A 324 -6.52 -9.06 -11.28
N GLY A 325 -7.01 -8.23 -12.20
CA GLY A 325 -7.26 -8.59 -13.59
C GLY A 325 -6.40 -7.82 -14.59
N ASP A 326 -5.78 -8.52 -15.52
CA ASP A 326 -4.84 -7.96 -16.50
C ASP A 326 -5.39 -6.74 -17.26
N ARG A 327 -6.69 -6.71 -17.57
CA ARG A 327 -7.28 -5.59 -18.34
C ARG A 327 -7.24 -4.26 -17.61
N TYR A 328 -7.14 -4.27 -16.29
CA TYR A 328 -7.09 -3.05 -15.46
C TYR A 328 -5.70 -2.71 -14.94
N SER A 329 -4.69 -3.51 -15.28
CA SER A 329 -3.32 -3.24 -14.85
C SER A 329 -2.82 -1.90 -15.37
N TRP A 330 -2.18 -1.13 -14.48
CA TRP A 330 -1.49 0.11 -14.85
C TRP A 330 -0.34 -0.13 -15.82
N LEU A 331 0.24 -1.34 -15.79
CA LEU A 331 1.34 -1.76 -16.65
C LEU A 331 0.95 -1.77 -18.14
N ASN A 332 -0.34 -1.81 -18.48
CA ASN A 332 -0.79 -1.74 -19.88
C ASN A 332 -0.43 -0.41 -20.54
N GLY A 333 -0.47 0.69 -19.76
CA GLY A 333 -0.05 2.04 -20.22
C GLY A 333 1.40 2.38 -19.90
N PHE A 334 2.04 1.59 -19.03
CA PHE A 334 3.39 1.82 -18.59
C PHE A 334 4.35 0.82 -19.25
N ARG A 335 5.21 1.31 -20.18
CA ARG A 335 6.16 0.48 -20.93
C ARG A 335 5.48 -0.70 -21.63
N PRO A 336 4.67 -0.44 -22.66
CA PRO A 336 4.04 -1.52 -23.43
C PRO A 336 5.08 -2.48 -23.99
N ARG A 337 4.67 -3.72 -24.27
CA ARG A 337 5.52 -4.73 -24.85
C ARG A 337 5.91 -4.35 -26.29
N ALA A 338 7.15 -4.62 -26.67
CA ALA A 338 7.65 -4.34 -28.02
C ALA A 338 6.95 -5.17 -29.12
N ASP A 339 6.41 -6.34 -28.74
CA ASP A 339 5.66 -7.22 -29.66
C ASP A 339 4.18 -6.82 -29.80
N GLY A 340 3.73 -5.74 -29.14
CA GLY A 340 2.35 -5.26 -29.18
C GLY A 340 1.33 -6.15 -28.45
N LEU A 341 1.74 -7.25 -27.84
CA LEU A 341 0.84 -8.12 -27.10
C LEU A 341 0.43 -7.48 -25.76
N PRO A 342 -0.82 -7.73 -25.28
CA PRO A 342 -1.23 -7.28 -23.94
C PRO A 342 -0.34 -7.88 -22.85
N LYS A 343 -0.10 -7.10 -21.79
CA LYS A 343 0.58 -7.59 -20.58
C LYS A 343 -0.28 -8.57 -19.79
N ARG A 344 0.39 -9.44 -19.04
CA ARG A 344 -0.26 -10.48 -18.22
C ARG A 344 0.32 -10.54 -16.81
N PRO A 345 0.34 -9.40 -16.08
CA PRO A 345 1.10 -9.24 -14.82
C PRO A 345 0.36 -9.72 -13.57
N LEU A 346 -0.93 -10.04 -13.64
CA LEU A 346 -1.83 -10.18 -12.50
C LEU A 346 -2.42 -11.60 -12.40
N PRO A 347 -3.03 -11.97 -11.25
CA PRO A 347 -3.52 -13.34 -11.03
C PRO A 347 -4.72 -13.78 -11.88
N PHE A 348 -5.43 -12.84 -12.49
CA PHE A 348 -6.58 -13.12 -13.38
C PHE A 348 -6.34 -12.49 -14.75
N ASP A 349 -6.82 -13.16 -15.81
CA ASP A 349 -6.71 -12.65 -17.18
C ASP A 349 -7.65 -11.46 -17.45
N ALA A 350 -7.64 -10.95 -18.69
CA ALA A 350 -8.51 -9.86 -19.11
C ALA A 350 -10.00 -10.19 -19.04
N ALA A 351 -10.38 -11.45 -19.04
CA ALA A 351 -11.76 -11.94 -18.87
C ALA A 351 -12.07 -12.32 -17.41
N LEU A 352 -11.18 -11.99 -16.46
CA LEU A 352 -11.27 -12.29 -15.03
C LEU A 352 -11.27 -13.79 -14.71
N ARG A 353 -10.68 -14.62 -15.57
CA ARG A 353 -10.46 -16.04 -15.32
C ARG A 353 -9.13 -16.23 -14.59
N PRO A 354 -9.03 -17.18 -13.65
CA PRO A 354 -7.80 -17.44 -12.91
C PRO A 354 -6.66 -17.86 -13.85
N LYS A 355 -5.44 -17.42 -13.52
CA LYS A 355 -4.18 -17.75 -14.20
C LYS A 355 -3.27 -18.55 -13.27
N PRO A 356 -2.20 -19.19 -13.79
CA PRO A 356 -1.20 -19.87 -12.97
C PRO A 356 -0.64 -19.02 -11.83
N MET A 357 -0.55 -17.68 -11.98
CA MET A 357 -0.14 -16.78 -10.91
C MET A 357 -1.09 -16.83 -9.69
N ARG A 358 -2.41 -16.96 -9.91
CA ARG A 358 -3.38 -17.11 -8.82
C ARG A 358 -3.08 -18.37 -7.99
N ASP A 359 -2.78 -19.48 -8.66
CA ASP A 359 -2.49 -20.75 -8.01
C ASP A 359 -1.12 -20.70 -7.29
N ALA A 360 -0.13 -20.00 -7.86
CA ALA A 360 1.16 -19.74 -7.23
C ALA A 360 1.01 -18.96 -5.92
N ILE A 361 0.19 -17.91 -5.90
CA ILE A 361 -0.13 -17.12 -4.69
C ILE A 361 -0.83 -18.03 -3.65
N ALA A 362 -1.84 -18.79 -4.05
CA ALA A 362 -2.56 -19.72 -3.18
C ALA A 362 -1.61 -20.76 -2.54
N ALA A 363 -0.72 -21.35 -3.35
CA ALA A 363 0.25 -22.32 -2.89
C ALA A 363 1.31 -21.71 -1.94
N ALA A 364 1.73 -20.45 -2.18
CA ALA A 364 2.62 -19.74 -1.27
C ALA A 364 1.95 -19.48 0.10
N PHE A 365 0.68 -19.06 0.10
CA PHE A 365 -0.07 -18.91 1.36
C PHE A 365 -0.22 -20.24 2.09
N ALA A 366 -0.61 -21.31 1.39
CA ALA A 366 -0.79 -22.63 1.98
C ALA A 366 0.51 -23.19 2.62
N ALA A 367 1.67 -22.87 2.04
CA ALA A 367 2.98 -23.28 2.53
C ALA A 367 3.52 -22.39 3.65
N ALA A 368 3.00 -21.17 3.81
CA ALA A 368 3.50 -20.22 4.80
C ALA A 368 3.30 -20.72 6.23
N PRO A 369 4.24 -20.43 7.15
CA PRO A 369 4.02 -20.66 8.58
C PRO A 369 2.79 -19.89 9.07
N VAL A 370 2.08 -20.46 10.05
CA VAL A 370 0.94 -19.77 10.70
C VAL A 370 1.47 -18.58 11.50
N ARG A 371 0.81 -17.43 11.36
CA ARG A 371 1.11 -16.22 12.15
C ARG A 371 0.41 -16.33 13.52
N GLY A 372 1.16 -15.99 14.56
CA GLY A 372 0.62 -15.90 15.92
C GLY A 372 -0.18 -14.63 16.11
#